data_b3e3c76b5184a909dad7b578cf11ce47
#
_entry.id   b3e3c76b5184a909dad7b578cf11ce47
#
_cell.length_a   1.000
_cell.length_b   1.000
_cell.length_c   1.000
_cell.angle_alpha   90.00
_cell.angle_beta   90.00
_cell.angle_gamma   90.00
#
_symmetry.space_group_name_H-M   'P 1'
#
loop_
_entity.id
_entity.type
_entity.pdbx_description
1 polymer ?
#
loop_
_entity_poly.entity_id
_entity_poly.type
_entity_poly.pdbx_seq_one_letter_code
_entity_poly.pdbx_strand_id
1 'polypeptide(L)'
;KLHITANKLTANVNTFGTSEHKVQTEIQTLDLESAKNVYMNQKADLKVEKLKANETIDLQAKDTTIKEMSGKDIKLDVGNLSLGTIKATEKIELKVLGNVTGDEREGYHLETPVLDKAEITGGFGTLDQPIKTNIDVINSIVSRNSDICIFNNLDKTLTINTIEAANGWIQLVAGEIIINHLLSKNLSISTEGDLTLDDLNIYERVILNIGGNVQVIQSTHNSLTAQMLNGNIRGFFGTSEMPIRLKTDCISLVANNDIYTTSLKNTDDGQDYIVDQLVSNNGDVVFEHVDSSVNINNMKGTNVTLKNNDDIIAHMIEAKETLFIKTPQSFKSIDEDGSIKVEKLIINAGKKVKVVNGDVENAEIYVNDGTIDFINNLDKDITVNLEAKEDINVTLGNTVIEKIYTDGNIDLNAKDVAVQNDKLHIKANKLTAKVNTFGASE
;
A
#
# COMPACT_ATOMS: atom_id res chain seq x y z
N LYS A 1 12.69 52.04 15.22
CA LYS A 1 12.31 50.98 14.27
C LYS A 1 12.24 51.62 12.89
N LEU A 2 12.98 51.11 11.91
CA LEU A 2 12.85 51.55 10.51
C LEU A 2 11.48 51.09 10.00
N HIS A 3 10.72 52.02 9.40
CA HIS A 3 9.43 51.76 8.75
C HIS A 3 9.45 52.34 7.35
N ILE A 4 9.13 51.55 6.35
CA ILE A 4 9.09 51.96 4.94
C ILE A 4 7.67 51.76 4.43
N THR A 5 7.10 52.86 3.89
CA THR A 5 5.79 52.85 3.22
C THR A 5 5.98 53.28 1.77
N ALA A 6 5.59 52.42 0.81
CA ALA A 6 5.72 52.74 -0.62
C ALA A 6 4.83 51.79 -1.46
N ASN A 7 4.51 52.14 -2.68
CA ASN A 7 3.89 51.19 -3.62
C ASN A 7 4.89 50.12 -4.05
N LYS A 8 6.12 50.51 -4.36
CA LYS A 8 7.20 49.59 -4.74
C LYS A 8 8.47 49.90 -3.98
N LEU A 9 9.12 48.89 -3.43
CA LEU A 9 10.48 48.98 -2.89
C LEU A 9 11.44 48.25 -3.85
N THR A 10 12.40 48.98 -4.39
CA THR A 10 13.53 48.41 -5.12
C THR A 10 14.81 48.77 -4.36
N ALA A 11 15.60 47.75 -3.97
CA ALA A 11 16.81 47.99 -3.19
C ALA A 11 17.90 46.95 -3.50
N ASN A 12 19.15 47.42 -3.42
CA ASN A 12 20.35 46.58 -3.41
C ASN A 12 21.17 46.95 -2.17
N VAL A 13 21.33 46.04 -1.26
CA VAL A 13 21.90 46.34 0.07
C VAL A 13 22.85 45.21 0.52
N ASN A 14 23.69 45.52 1.49
CA ASN A 14 24.53 44.50 2.12
C ASN A 14 23.69 43.60 3.05
N THR A 15 22.81 44.21 3.85
CA THR A 15 21.88 43.53 4.78
C THR A 15 20.60 44.36 4.91
N PHE A 16 19.43 43.71 4.94
CA PHE A 16 18.14 44.35 5.14
C PHE A 16 17.51 43.90 6.44
N GLY A 17 17.73 44.61 7.55
CA GLY A 17 17.32 44.25 8.89
C GLY A 17 18.24 43.24 9.56
N THR A 18 17.86 42.84 10.77
CA THR A 18 18.52 41.80 11.55
C THR A 18 17.47 40.87 12.18
N SER A 19 17.87 39.70 12.67
CA SER A 19 16.97 38.76 13.36
C SER A 19 16.25 39.40 14.55
N GLU A 20 16.93 40.30 15.29
CA GLU A 20 16.35 41.02 16.44
C GLU A 20 15.51 42.24 16.00
N HIS A 21 15.83 42.82 14.87
CA HIS A 21 15.21 44.07 14.38
C HIS A 21 14.83 43.96 12.90
N LYS A 22 13.71 43.28 12.65
CA LYS A 22 13.12 43.20 11.28
C LYS A 22 12.70 44.58 10.80
N VAL A 23 13.00 44.93 9.54
CA VAL A 23 12.50 46.14 8.89
C VAL A 23 10.98 46.03 8.75
N GLN A 24 10.28 47.03 9.27
CA GLN A 24 8.83 47.13 9.13
C GLN A 24 8.50 47.75 7.79
N THR A 25 7.64 47.10 7.02
CA THR A 25 7.26 47.64 5.70
C THR A 25 5.75 47.63 5.53
N GLU A 26 5.29 48.51 4.66
CA GLU A 26 3.92 48.58 4.14
C GLU A 26 4.03 48.94 2.64
N ILE A 27 4.35 47.91 1.84
CA ILE A 27 4.60 48.02 0.41
C ILE A 27 3.71 47.06 -0.37
N GLN A 28 3.44 47.31 -1.63
CA GLN A 28 2.69 46.41 -2.50
C GLN A 28 3.61 45.46 -3.27
N THR A 29 4.75 45.98 -3.73
CA THR A 29 5.68 45.22 -4.58
C THR A 29 7.11 45.32 -4.05
N LEU A 30 7.82 44.18 -4.02
CA LEU A 30 9.21 44.08 -3.59
C LEU A 30 10.11 43.59 -4.73
N ASP A 31 11.23 44.27 -4.91
CA ASP A 31 12.34 43.89 -5.78
C ASP A 31 13.64 44.21 -5.02
N LEU A 32 14.20 43.18 -4.32
CA LEU A 32 15.30 43.42 -3.38
C LEU A 32 16.40 42.37 -3.57
N GLU A 33 17.62 42.87 -3.65
CA GLU A 33 18.83 42.06 -3.58
C GLU A 33 19.65 42.41 -2.31
N SER A 34 20.09 41.41 -1.58
CA SER A 34 20.95 41.56 -0.40
C SER A 34 22.20 40.68 -0.53
N ALA A 35 23.37 41.27 -0.23
CA ALA A 35 24.61 40.50 -0.20
C ALA A 35 24.68 39.54 0.96
N LYS A 36 23.86 39.69 2.02
CA LYS A 36 23.79 38.80 3.17
C LYS A 36 22.36 38.43 3.48
N ASN A 37 21.74 39.11 4.43
CA ASN A 37 20.46 38.70 5.02
C ASN A 37 19.32 39.66 4.73
N VAL A 38 18.09 39.13 4.73
CA VAL A 38 16.85 39.90 4.70
C VAL A 38 15.96 39.47 5.86
N TYR A 39 15.66 40.43 6.74
CA TYR A 39 14.72 40.27 7.85
C TYR A 39 13.63 41.32 7.74
N MET A 40 12.43 40.91 7.35
CA MET A 40 11.35 41.83 6.98
C MET A 40 10.03 41.44 7.63
N ASN A 41 9.28 42.42 8.09
CA ASN A 41 7.92 42.29 8.56
C ASN A 41 7.02 43.25 7.77
N GLN A 42 6.24 42.68 6.88
CA GLN A 42 5.30 43.39 5.99
C GLN A 42 3.90 43.33 6.61
N LYS A 43 3.25 44.48 6.75
CA LYS A 43 1.94 44.57 7.41
C LYS A 43 0.74 44.27 6.50
N ALA A 44 0.93 44.27 5.19
CA ALA A 44 -0.09 44.08 4.17
C ALA A 44 0.25 42.92 3.24
N ASP A 45 -0.60 42.70 2.24
CA ASP A 45 -0.33 41.73 1.18
C ASP A 45 0.92 42.17 0.39
N LEU A 46 1.66 41.20 -0.13
CA LEU A 46 2.95 41.42 -0.76
C LEU A 46 3.08 40.69 -2.09
N LYS A 47 3.46 41.41 -3.12
CA LYS A 47 3.96 40.84 -4.35
C LYS A 47 5.48 40.93 -4.39
N VAL A 48 6.15 39.78 -4.35
CA VAL A 48 7.59 39.67 -4.53
C VAL A 48 7.89 39.39 -6.01
N GLU A 49 8.39 40.41 -6.72
CA GLU A 49 8.87 40.21 -8.09
C GLU A 49 10.22 39.48 -8.07
N LYS A 50 11.13 39.95 -7.20
CA LYS A 50 12.42 39.33 -6.95
C LYS A 50 12.87 39.58 -5.51
N LEU A 51 13.31 38.55 -4.84
CA LEU A 51 13.96 38.65 -3.53
C LEU A 51 15.16 37.72 -3.50
N LYS A 52 16.35 38.26 -3.41
CA LYS A 52 17.59 37.51 -3.37
C LYS A 52 18.41 37.88 -2.15
N ALA A 53 18.89 36.85 -1.43
CA ALA A 53 19.89 37.02 -0.38
C ALA A 53 20.93 35.88 -0.48
N ASN A 54 22.20 36.17 -0.16
CA ASN A 54 23.22 35.12 -0.17
C ASN A 54 23.18 34.24 1.08
N GLU A 55 22.52 34.70 2.16
CA GLU A 55 22.35 33.99 3.42
C GLU A 55 20.86 33.79 3.73
N THR A 56 20.34 34.39 4.79
CA THR A 56 18.98 34.13 5.31
C THR A 56 17.96 35.11 4.73
N ILE A 57 16.79 34.61 4.38
CA ILE A 57 15.55 35.37 4.18
C ILE A 57 14.57 34.97 5.27
N ASP A 58 14.15 35.90 6.12
CA ASP A 58 13.07 35.75 7.09
C ASP A 58 12.00 36.83 6.83
N LEU A 59 10.93 36.40 6.16
CA LEU A 59 9.83 37.26 5.71
C LEU A 59 8.55 36.91 6.47
N GLN A 60 7.96 37.93 7.09
CA GLN A 60 6.59 37.88 7.60
C GLN A 60 5.72 38.82 6.77
N ALA A 61 4.55 38.34 6.32
CA ALA A 61 3.61 39.12 5.53
C ALA A 61 2.17 38.58 5.70
N LYS A 62 1.19 39.30 5.12
CA LYS A 62 -0.15 38.75 4.88
C LYS A 62 -0.12 37.87 3.63
N ASP A 63 -1.13 37.94 2.79
CA ASP A 63 -1.14 37.15 1.57
C ASP A 63 0.03 37.52 0.67
N THR A 64 0.75 36.51 0.21
CA THR A 64 2.03 36.72 -0.46
C THR A 64 2.07 35.98 -1.77
N THR A 65 2.36 36.73 -2.86
CA THR A 65 2.64 36.18 -4.18
C THR A 65 4.13 36.30 -4.46
N ILE A 66 4.81 35.22 -4.72
CA ILE A 66 6.25 35.19 -4.98
C ILE A 66 6.46 34.76 -6.43
N LYS A 67 7.11 35.64 -7.22
CA LYS A 67 7.54 35.28 -8.57
C LYS A 67 8.90 34.59 -8.53
N GLU A 68 9.88 35.20 -7.83
CA GLU A 68 11.23 34.64 -7.68
C GLU A 68 11.80 34.98 -6.31
N MET A 69 12.27 33.94 -5.60
CA MET A 69 12.98 34.11 -4.33
C MET A 69 14.17 33.17 -4.26
N SER A 70 15.32 33.65 -3.81
CA SER A 70 16.50 32.80 -3.62
C SER A 70 17.33 33.20 -2.42
N GLY A 71 17.81 32.18 -1.67
CA GLY A 71 18.61 32.37 -0.48
C GLY A 71 19.33 31.09 -0.08
N LYS A 72 20.09 31.17 1.04
CA LYS A 72 20.66 29.98 1.67
C LYS A 72 19.59 29.31 2.51
N ASP A 73 19.05 30.02 3.50
CA ASP A 73 17.96 29.64 4.37
C ASP A 73 16.76 30.56 4.13
N ILE A 74 15.58 29.99 3.91
CA ILE A 74 14.38 30.79 3.66
C ILE A 74 13.30 30.41 4.68
N LYS A 75 12.80 31.43 5.40
CA LYS A 75 11.72 31.31 6.35
C LYS A 75 10.59 32.27 5.99
N LEU A 76 9.39 31.72 5.80
CA LEU A 76 8.18 32.46 5.48
C LEU A 76 7.12 32.26 6.56
N ASP A 77 6.52 33.35 7.06
CA ASP A 77 5.35 33.36 7.94
C ASP A 77 4.30 34.26 7.29
N VAL A 78 3.32 33.67 6.59
CA VAL A 78 2.43 34.39 5.70
C VAL A 78 0.96 33.94 5.82
N GLY A 79 0.04 34.73 5.25
CA GLY A 79 -1.37 34.39 5.08
C GLY A 79 -1.54 33.27 4.04
N ASN A 80 -2.01 33.59 2.85
CA ASN A 80 -1.93 32.70 1.70
C ASN A 80 -0.58 32.84 0.99
N LEU A 81 -0.09 31.79 0.37
CA LEU A 81 1.16 31.77 -0.37
C LEU A 81 0.93 31.30 -1.80
N SER A 82 1.13 32.20 -2.76
CA SER A 82 1.14 31.86 -4.18
C SER A 82 2.60 31.79 -4.68
N LEU A 83 2.97 30.63 -5.17
CA LEU A 83 4.34 30.28 -5.54
C LEU A 83 4.59 30.43 -7.04
N GLY A 84 5.56 31.26 -7.33
CA GLY A 84 6.40 31.10 -8.51
C GLY A 84 7.57 30.16 -8.19
N THR A 85 8.81 30.68 -8.07
CA THR A 85 9.98 29.87 -7.70
C THR A 85 10.59 30.37 -6.40
N ILE A 86 10.79 29.45 -5.48
CA ILE A 86 11.61 29.65 -4.28
C ILE A 86 12.77 28.64 -4.33
N LYS A 87 14.00 29.16 -4.26
CA LYS A 87 15.21 28.35 -4.29
C LYS A 87 16.09 28.60 -3.06
N ALA A 88 16.23 27.57 -2.24
CA ALA A 88 17.16 27.59 -1.10
C ALA A 88 18.31 26.61 -1.34
N THR A 89 19.53 27.01 -0.94
CA THR A 89 20.69 26.12 -1.05
C THR A 89 20.86 25.21 0.16
N GLU A 90 20.20 25.50 1.29
CA GLU A 90 20.19 24.64 2.47
C GLU A 90 18.77 24.21 2.86
N LYS A 91 17.90 25.15 3.26
CA LYS A 91 16.56 24.79 3.73
C LYS A 91 15.47 25.83 3.51
N ILE A 92 14.23 25.34 3.52
CA ILE A 92 13.01 26.16 3.53
C ILE A 92 12.18 25.82 4.77
N GLU A 93 11.69 26.85 5.48
CA GLU A 93 10.67 26.76 6.53
C GLU A 93 9.44 27.59 6.13
N LEU A 94 8.25 26.97 6.21
CA LEU A 94 6.98 27.61 5.86
C LEU A 94 6.03 27.59 7.06
N LYS A 95 5.44 28.73 7.36
CA LYS A 95 4.26 28.86 8.20
C LYS A 95 3.21 29.63 7.43
N VAL A 96 2.14 28.94 7.01
CA VAL A 96 1.10 29.52 6.15
C VAL A 96 -0.25 29.37 6.82
N LEU A 97 -0.91 30.49 7.10
CA LEU A 97 -2.22 30.53 7.75
C LEU A 97 -3.38 30.18 6.81
N GLY A 98 -3.15 30.21 5.51
CA GLY A 98 -4.09 29.87 4.46
C GLY A 98 -3.59 28.70 3.59
N ASN A 99 -3.74 28.87 2.29
CA ASN A 99 -3.35 27.88 1.28
C ASN A 99 -1.97 28.21 0.67
N VAL A 100 -1.28 27.16 0.24
CA VAL A 100 -0.13 27.23 -0.65
C VAL A 100 -0.57 26.78 -2.04
N THR A 101 -0.40 27.65 -3.04
CA THR A 101 -0.74 27.36 -4.43
C THR A 101 0.46 27.60 -5.33
N GLY A 102 0.61 26.81 -6.38
CA GLY A 102 1.62 27.03 -7.44
C GLY A 102 1.00 27.66 -8.68
N ASP A 103 1.82 28.34 -9.49
CA ASP A 103 1.41 28.77 -10.82
C ASP A 103 1.61 27.65 -11.88
N GLU A 104 1.16 27.86 -13.11
CA GLU A 104 1.19 26.85 -14.19
C GLU A 104 2.57 26.73 -14.89
N ARG A 105 3.66 27.01 -14.20
CA ARG A 105 5.01 26.95 -14.81
C ARG A 105 5.47 25.51 -15.08
N GLU A 106 6.41 25.35 -16.01
CA GLU A 106 7.07 24.07 -16.30
C GLU A 106 8.07 23.67 -15.21
N GLY A 107 8.72 24.64 -14.54
CA GLY A 107 9.74 24.38 -13.52
C GLY A 107 9.18 24.12 -12.12
N TYR A 108 10.09 23.97 -11.15
CA TYR A 108 9.74 23.72 -9.76
C TYR A 108 9.33 25.01 -9.03
N HIS A 109 8.34 24.88 -8.14
CA HIS A 109 7.93 25.96 -7.22
C HIS A 109 8.87 26.06 -6.02
N LEU A 110 9.32 24.89 -5.50
CA LEU A 110 10.27 24.82 -4.40
C LEU A 110 11.48 23.97 -4.81
N GLU A 111 12.67 24.55 -4.70
CA GLU A 111 13.95 23.89 -4.90
C GLU A 111 14.79 24.03 -3.64
N THR A 112 15.06 22.92 -2.95
CA THR A 112 15.88 22.91 -1.73
C THR A 112 16.31 21.49 -1.39
N PRO A 113 17.48 21.27 -0.79
CA PRO A 113 17.80 19.96 -0.19
C PRO A 113 16.79 19.57 0.89
N VAL A 114 16.36 20.52 1.72
CA VAL A 114 15.52 20.23 2.89
C VAL A 114 14.33 21.20 2.98
N LEU A 115 13.12 20.64 3.01
CA LEU A 115 11.95 21.32 3.57
C LEU A 115 11.88 20.95 5.06
N ASP A 116 12.42 21.84 5.91
CA ASP A 116 12.64 21.54 7.32
C ASP A 116 11.33 21.50 8.10
N LYS A 117 10.48 22.50 7.90
CA LYS A 117 9.16 22.56 8.52
C LYS A 117 8.17 23.31 7.66
N ALA A 118 7.00 22.73 7.43
CA ALA A 118 5.87 23.39 6.81
C ALA A 118 4.60 23.22 7.66
N GLU A 119 4.17 24.27 8.33
CA GLU A 119 2.91 24.32 9.07
C GLU A 119 1.88 25.10 8.24
N ILE A 120 0.83 24.43 7.79
CA ILE A 120 -0.16 24.98 6.88
C ILE A 120 -1.54 24.76 7.47
N THR A 121 -2.37 25.82 7.52
CA THR A 121 -3.74 25.67 8.03
C THR A 121 -4.69 25.22 6.93
N GLY A 122 -4.49 25.66 5.70
CA GLY A 122 -5.20 25.24 4.49
C GLY A 122 -4.50 24.10 3.76
N GLY A 123 -4.61 24.07 2.42
CA GLY A 123 -3.99 23.06 1.56
C GLY A 123 -2.58 23.45 1.10
N PHE A 124 -1.81 22.42 0.74
CA PHE A 124 -0.53 22.54 0.06
C PHE A 124 -0.65 21.93 -1.34
N GLY A 125 -0.99 22.76 -2.31
CA GLY A 125 -1.42 22.33 -3.64
C GLY A 125 -2.82 21.71 -3.64
N THR A 126 -3.22 21.20 -4.78
CA THR A 126 -4.48 20.43 -4.98
C THR A 126 -4.19 19.21 -5.84
N LEU A 127 -5.14 18.27 -5.90
CA LEU A 127 -5.01 17.06 -6.72
C LEU A 127 -4.77 17.39 -8.21
N ASP A 128 -5.39 18.46 -8.71
CA ASP A 128 -5.23 18.91 -10.10
C ASP A 128 -4.01 19.80 -10.31
N GLN A 129 -3.56 20.49 -9.27
CA GLN A 129 -2.42 21.41 -9.29
C GLN A 129 -1.50 21.16 -8.08
N PRO A 130 -0.72 20.06 -8.10
CA PRO A 130 0.23 19.78 -7.04
C PRO A 130 1.38 20.80 -7.02
N ILE A 131 1.97 21.02 -5.86
CA ILE A 131 3.19 21.82 -5.76
C ILE A 131 4.35 21.03 -6.35
N LYS A 132 4.95 21.56 -7.41
CA LYS A 132 6.13 20.99 -8.06
C LYS A 132 7.37 21.26 -7.23
N THR A 133 8.11 20.25 -6.84
CA THR A 133 9.24 20.38 -5.93
C THR A 133 10.48 19.65 -6.46
N ASN A 134 11.65 20.15 -6.05
CA ASN A 134 12.93 19.47 -6.19
C ASN A 134 13.57 19.42 -4.80
N ILE A 135 13.12 18.48 -4.00
CA ILE A 135 13.45 18.33 -2.58
C ILE A 135 14.02 16.94 -2.35
N ASP A 136 15.07 16.82 -1.50
CA ASP A 136 15.62 15.54 -1.10
C ASP A 136 14.99 15.02 0.20
N VAL A 137 14.75 15.93 1.16
CA VAL A 137 14.20 15.58 2.48
C VAL A 137 13.09 16.53 2.91
N ILE A 138 11.98 15.99 3.32
CA ILE A 138 10.91 16.66 4.07
C ILE A 138 11.00 16.20 5.52
N ASN A 139 11.43 17.08 6.43
CA ASN A 139 11.45 16.75 7.86
C ASN A 139 10.04 16.75 8.44
N SER A 140 9.26 17.79 8.15
CA SER A 140 7.86 17.85 8.59
C SER A 140 7.02 18.72 7.69
N ILE A 141 5.87 18.21 7.26
CA ILE A 141 4.82 18.99 6.62
C ILE A 141 3.47 18.61 7.22
N VAL A 142 2.72 19.60 7.71
CA VAL A 142 1.41 19.41 8.34
C VAL A 142 0.40 20.35 7.75
N SER A 143 -0.67 19.79 7.19
CA SER A 143 -1.90 20.52 6.81
C SER A 143 -3.00 20.20 7.80
N ARG A 144 -3.60 21.23 8.43
CA ARG A 144 -4.62 21.00 9.47
C ARG A 144 -5.99 20.63 8.95
N ASN A 145 -6.37 21.19 7.81
CA ASN A 145 -7.76 21.13 7.36
C ASN A 145 -7.94 20.71 5.89
N SER A 146 -6.88 20.40 5.16
CA SER A 146 -6.96 20.17 3.73
C SER A 146 -5.83 19.27 3.21
N ASP A 147 -5.72 19.18 1.90
CA ASP A 147 -4.84 18.27 1.18
C ASP A 147 -3.36 18.70 1.19
N ILE A 148 -2.48 17.74 0.99
CA ILE A 148 -1.08 17.93 0.66
C ILE A 148 -0.81 17.21 -0.67
N CYS A 149 -0.51 17.96 -1.72
CA CYS A 149 -0.28 17.42 -3.05
C CYS A 149 1.09 17.87 -3.56
N ILE A 150 2.02 16.92 -3.70
CA ILE A 150 3.42 17.13 -4.06
C ILE A 150 3.75 16.33 -5.31
N PHE A 151 4.34 17.03 -6.29
CA PHE A 151 5.02 16.44 -7.43
C PHE A 151 6.50 16.74 -7.33
N ASN A 152 7.29 15.78 -6.84
CA ASN A 152 8.73 15.95 -6.70
C ASN A 152 9.48 15.53 -7.98
N ASN A 153 10.72 15.96 -8.10
CA ASN A 153 11.61 15.57 -9.19
C ASN A 153 11.71 14.04 -9.30
N LEU A 154 11.40 13.50 -10.48
CA LEU A 154 11.35 12.06 -10.75
C LEU A 154 12.74 11.39 -10.78
N ASP A 155 13.82 12.17 -10.92
CA ASP A 155 15.19 11.65 -10.89
C ASP A 155 15.76 11.53 -9.47
N LYS A 156 14.92 11.77 -8.44
CA LYS A 156 15.36 11.81 -7.03
C LYS A 156 14.56 10.90 -6.13
N THR A 157 15.24 10.42 -5.09
CA THR A 157 14.59 9.84 -3.91
C THR A 157 14.08 10.97 -3.01
N LEU A 158 12.81 10.93 -2.64
CA LEU A 158 12.18 11.81 -1.67
C LEU A 158 12.08 11.10 -0.32
N THR A 159 12.81 11.57 0.66
CA THR A 159 12.68 11.08 2.05
C THR A 159 11.73 11.96 2.84
N ILE A 160 10.73 11.36 3.46
CA ILE A 160 9.71 12.03 4.28
C ILE A 160 9.78 11.50 5.70
N ASN A 161 10.20 12.36 6.65
CA ASN A 161 10.20 11.97 8.06
C ASN A 161 8.79 12.05 8.65
N THR A 162 8.05 13.13 8.38
CA THR A 162 6.67 13.28 8.84
C THR A 162 5.83 14.05 7.81
N ILE A 163 4.66 13.51 7.47
CA ILE A 163 3.66 14.20 6.65
C ILE A 163 2.25 13.92 7.18
N GLU A 164 1.49 14.99 7.46
CA GLU A 164 0.17 14.88 8.08
C GLU A 164 -0.88 15.75 7.39
N ALA A 165 -1.97 15.13 6.96
CA ALA A 165 -3.20 15.76 6.48
C ALA A 165 -4.41 14.97 6.98
N ALA A 166 -4.64 14.97 8.29
CA ALA A 166 -5.63 14.09 8.96
C ALA A 166 -7.05 14.17 8.38
N ASN A 167 -7.44 15.31 7.84
CA ASN A 167 -8.76 15.53 7.23
C ASN A 167 -8.76 15.56 5.70
N GLY A 168 -7.60 15.39 5.06
CA GLY A 168 -7.42 15.57 3.62
C GLY A 168 -6.76 14.39 2.92
N TRP A 169 -6.54 14.57 1.63
CA TRP A 169 -5.71 13.70 0.83
C TRP A 169 -4.23 14.06 0.98
N ILE A 170 -3.40 13.03 0.95
CA ILE A 170 -1.99 13.20 0.61
C ILE A 170 -1.78 12.56 -0.76
N GLN A 171 -1.29 13.35 -1.70
CA GLN A 171 -0.85 12.88 -3.02
C GLN A 171 0.64 13.12 -3.17
N LEU A 172 1.39 12.06 -3.42
CA LEU A 172 2.83 12.08 -3.61
C LEU A 172 3.20 11.46 -4.94
N VAL A 173 3.98 12.20 -5.73
CA VAL A 173 4.59 11.71 -6.97
C VAL A 173 6.09 12.01 -6.90
N ALA A 174 6.95 11.00 -7.07
CA ALA A 174 8.41 11.15 -7.07
C ALA A 174 9.09 9.97 -7.79
N GLY A 175 10.42 10.02 -7.96
CA GLY A 175 11.21 8.90 -8.50
C GLY A 175 11.17 7.70 -7.57
N GLU A 176 11.68 7.86 -6.37
CA GLU A 176 11.57 6.92 -5.25
C GLU A 176 11.03 7.66 -4.02
N ILE A 177 10.37 6.93 -3.12
CA ILE A 177 9.85 7.53 -1.87
C ILE A 177 10.22 6.66 -0.69
N ILE A 178 10.73 7.31 0.37
CA ILE A 178 10.92 6.72 1.70
C ILE A 178 10.04 7.50 2.68
N ILE A 179 9.14 6.83 3.39
CA ILE A 179 8.23 7.45 4.35
C ILE A 179 8.40 6.82 5.72
N ASN A 180 8.78 7.62 6.71
CA ASN A 180 8.89 7.17 8.10
C ASN A 180 7.54 7.28 8.83
N HIS A 181 6.84 8.42 8.70
CA HIS A 181 5.51 8.61 9.31
C HIS A 181 4.58 9.39 8.39
N LEU A 182 3.35 8.86 8.21
CA LEU A 182 2.30 9.50 7.43
C LEU A 182 0.95 9.34 8.11
N LEU A 183 0.21 10.45 8.23
CA LEU A 183 -1.16 10.48 8.71
C LEU A 183 -2.06 11.21 7.73
N SER A 184 -3.10 10.55 7.21
CA SER A 184 -4.07 11.18 6.31
C SER A 184 -5.45 10.52 6.35
N LYS A 185 -6.43 11.20 5.77
CA LYS A 185 -7.73 10.59 5.50
C LYS A 185 -7.63 9.62 4.31
N ASN A 186 -7.03 10.06 3.22
CA ASN A 186 -6.79 9.27 2.02
C ASN A 186 -5.36 9.50 1.51
N LEU A 187 -4.79 8.50 0.86
CA LEU A 187 -3.43 8.51 0.36
C LEU A 187 -3.37 8.04 -1.09
N SER A 188 -2.63 8.76 -1.91
CA SER A 188 -2.23 8.33 -3.26
C SER A 188 -0.73 8.50 -3.44
N ILE A 189 -0.02 7.41 -3.74
CA ILE A 189 1.42 7.43 -4.03
C ILE A 189 1.64 6.90 -5.45
N SER A 190 2.45 7.62 -6.22
CA SER A 190 2.94 7.18 -7.52
C SER A 190 4.46 7.36 -7.59
N THR A 191 5.19 6.29 -7.86
CA THR A 191 6.65 6.32 -8.05
C THR A 191 7.07 5.61 -9.32
N GLU A 192 8.18 6.04 -9.93
CA GLU A 192 8.82 5.28 -11.01
C GLU A 192 9.73 4.17 -10.47
N GLY A 193 10.31 4.37 -9.29
CA GLY A 193 11.15 3.42 -8.54
C GLY A 193 10.45 2.83 -7.33
N ASP A 194 11.21 2.57 -6.28
CA ASP A 194 10.75 1.88 -5.08
C ASP A 194 9.98 2.78 -4.10
N LEU A 195 9.13 2.15 -3.31
CA LEU A 195 8.49 2.72 -2.13
C LEU A 195 8.97 1.98 -0.88
N THR A 196 9.61 2.70 0.03
CA THR A 196 9.95 2.19 1.35
C THR A 196 9.08 2.88 2.39
N LEU A 197 8.42 2.11 3.25
CA LEU A 197 7.47 2.64 4.24
C LEU A 197 7.74 2.07 5.64
N ASP A 198 7.39 2.87 6.66
CA ASP A 198 7.48 2.43 8.06
C ASP A 198 6.11 2.49 8.74
N ASP A 199 5.54 3.68 8.97
CA ASP A 199 4.28 3.88 9.69
C ASP A 199 3.32 4.77 8.88
N LEU A 200 2.39 4.14 8.18
CA LEU A 200 1.35 4.79 7.39
C LEU A 200 -0.02 4.59 8.03
N ASN A 201 -0.59 5.66 8.57
CA ASN A 201 -1.91 5.67 9.21
C ASN A 201 -2.93 6.43 8.37
N ILE A 202 -3.77 5.70 7.64
CA ILE A 202 -4.78 6.25 6.74
C ILE A 202 -6.17 5.85 7.22
N TYR A 203 -7.09 6.82 7.31
CA TYR A 203 -8.42 6.54 7.84
C TYR A 203 -9.30 5.76 6.86
N GLU A 204 -9.19 6.02 5.55
CA GLU A 204 -10.08 5.43 4.54
C GLU A 204 -9.32 4.61 3.50
N ARG A 205 -8.71 5.26 2.52
CA ARG A 205 -8.19 4.59 1.32
C ARG A 205 -6.73 4.89 1.03
N VAL A 206 -6.03 3.85 0.61
CA VAL A 206 -4.67 3.92 0.04
C VAL A 206 -4.71 3.48 -1.41
N ILE A 207 -4.06 4.25 -2.28
CA ILE A 207 -3.84 3.93 -3.70
C ILE A 207 -2.33 3.96 -3.96
N LEU A 208 -1.77 2.84 -4.42
CA LEU A 208 -0.35 2.69 -4.73
C LEU A 208 -0.17 2.38 -6.22
N ASN A 209 0.61 3.21 -6.94
CA ASN A 209 1.08 2.95 -8.29
C ASN A 209 2.61 2.99 -8.27
N ILE A 210 3.25 1.84 -8.11
CA ILE A 210 4.68 1.75 -7.84
C ILE A 210 5.41 1.12 -9.00
N GLY A 211 6.37 1.83 -9.58
CA GLY A 211 7.18 1.36 -10.69
C GLY A 211 8.27 0.35 -10.30
N GLY A 212 8.65 0.31 -9.03
CA GLY A 212 9.60 -0.63 -8.44
C GLY A 212 8.94 -1.55 -7.41
N ASN A 213 9.62 -1.73 -6.29
CA ASN A 213 9.24 -2.60 -5.19
C ASN A 213 8.55 -1.80 -4.05
N VAL A 214 7.75 -2.50 -3.26
CA VAL A 214 7.27 -1.97 -1.97
C VAL A 214 7.90 -2.77 -0.85
N GLN A 215 8.57 -2.07 0.05
CA GLN A 215 9.29 -2.69 1.17
C GLN A 215 9.11 -1.88 2.46
N VAL A 216 9.44 -2.49 3.59
CA VAL A 216 9.34 -1.86 4.91
C VAL A 216 10.71 -1.65 5.54
N ILE A 217 10.82 -0.62 6.39
CA ILE A 217 12.05 -0.36 7.15
C ILE A 217 12.17 -1.35 8.30
N GLN A 218 11.04 -1.69 8.94
CA GLN A 218 10.97 -2.58 10.08
C GLN A 218 9.73 -3.47 9.98
N SER A 219 9.80 -4.69 10.51
CA SER A 219 8.67 -5.64 10.51
C SER A 219 8.01 -5.82 11.89
N THR A 220 8.24 -4.91 12.84
CA THR A 220 7.80 -5.08 14.25
C THR A 220 6.40 -4.54 14.54
N HIS A 221 5.85 -3.68 13.68
CA HIS A 221 4.52 -3.08 13.82
C HIS A 221 3.75 -3.12 12.50
N ASN A 222 2.49 -2.65 12.49
CA ASN A 222 1.72 -2.51 11.26
C ASN A 222 2.30 -1.37 10.44
N SER A 223 2.79 -1.70 9.27
CA SER A 223 3.44 -0.72 8.38
C SER A 223 2.43 0.14 7.63
N LEU A 224 1.20 -0.37 7.46
CA LEU A 224 0.12 0.33 6.79
C LEU A 224 -1.22 0.02 7.45
N THR A 225 -1.91 1.06 7.91
CA THR A 225 -3.28 0.99 8.43
C THR A 225 -4.21 1.75 7.50
N ALA A 226 -5.31 1.12 7.04
CA ALA A 226 -6.34 1.76 6.21
C ALA A 226 -7.62 0.91 6.23
N GLN A 227 -8.76 1.45 5.79
CA GLN A 227 -9.92 0.60 5.50
C GLN A 227 -9.69 -0.18 4.21
N MET A 228 -9.17 0.46 3.17
CA MET A 228 -8.98 -0.14 1.86
C MET A 228 -7.59 0.13 1.30
N LEU A 229 -6.91 -0.91 0.83
CA LEU A 229 -5.67 -0.83 0.08
C LEU A 229 -5.88 -1.28 -1.37
N ASN A 230 -5.57 -0.39 -2.31
CA ASN A 230 -5.48 -0.70 -3.73
C ASN A 230 -4.03 -0.49 -4.20
N GLY A 231 -3.48 -1.45 -4.92
CA GLY A 231 -2.09 -1.36 -5.38
C GLY A 231 -1.85 -1.99 -6.74
N ASN A 232 -1.03 -1.31 -7.54
CA ASN A 232 -0.42 -1.83 -8.76
C ASN A 232 1.09 -1.64 -8.65
N ILE A 233 1.82 -2.75 -8.54
CA ILE A 233 3.23 -2.80 -8.21
C ILE A 233 3.98 -3.51 -9.33
N ARG A 234 4.96 -2.86 -9.95
CA ARG A 234 5.75 -3.50 -11.02
C ARG A 234 6.83 -4.44 -10.48
N GLY A 235 7.22 -4.28 -9.23
CA GLY A 235 8.15 -5.16 -8.52
C GLY A 235 7.42 -6.14 -7.60
N PHE A 236 7.99 -6.36 -6.42
CA PHE A 236 7.42 -7.16 -5.34
C PHE A 236 6.74 -6.27 -4.27
N PHE A 237 5.87 -6.89 -3.46
CA PHE A 237 5.22 -6.27 -2.31
C PHE A 237 5.59 -7.05 -1.04
N GLY A 238 6.57 -6.56 -0.29
CA GLY A 238 7.17 -7.27 0.83
C GLY A 238 8.05 -8.46 0.40
N THR A 239 8.79 -9.02 1.33
CA THR A 239 9.62 -10.20 1.15
C THR A 239 9.31 -11.27 2.19
N SER A 240 9.78 -12.50 1.97
CA SER A 240 9.62 -13.60 2.94
C SER A 240 10.24 -13.29 4.31
N GLU A 241 11.32 -12.49 4.34
CA GLU A 241 11.99 -12.07 5.57
C GLU A 241 11.33 -10.85 6.21
N MET A 242 10.79 -9.95 5.38
CA MET A 242 10.13 -8.72 5.79
C MET A 242 8.76 -8.56 5.08
N PRO A 243 7.74 -9.34 5.47
CA PRO A 243 6.40 -9.18 4.93
C PRO A 243 5.81 -7.84 5.36
N ILE A 244 5.02 -7.24 4.48
CA ILE A 244 4.31 -6.00 4.82
C ILE A 244 3.16 -6.33 5.74
N ARG A 245 3.15 -5.69 6.91
CA ARG A 245 2.09 -5.85 7.91
C ARG A 245 0.99 -4.83 7.69
N LEU A 246 -0.16 -5.33 7.38
CA LEU A 246 -1.35 -4.54 7.08
C LEU A 246 -2.34 -4.58 8.25
N LYS A 247 -3.01 -3.46 8.49
CA LYS A 247 -4.25 -3.40 9.27
C LYS A 247 -5.31 -2.78 8.37
N THR A 248 -6.08 -3.62 7.66
CA THR A 248 -7.04 -3.19 6.64
C THR A 248 -8.34 -3.99 6.76
N ASP A 249 -9.39 -3.57 6.07
CA ASP A 249 -10.64 -4.34 5.96
C ASP A 249 -10.75 -5.00 4.58
N CYS A 250 -10.12 -4.38 3.57
CA CYS A 250 -10.13 -4.87 2.20
C CYS A 250 -8.78 -4.63 1.51
N ILE A 251 -8.33 -5.60 0.72
CA ILE A 251 -7.15 -5.50 -0.12
C ILE A 251 -7.47 -5.85 -1.57
N SER A 252 -6.95 -5.00 -2.48
CA SER A 252 -6.93 -5.24 -3.93
C SER A 252 -5.55 -4.89 -4.48
N LEU A 253 -4.70 -5.90 -4.72
CA LEU A 253 -3.30 -5.72 -5.05
C LEU A 253 -2.89 -6.60 -6.23
N VAL A 254 -2.19 -6.00 -7.19
CA VAL A 254 -1.51 -6.69 -8.28
C VAL A 254 -0.04 -6.35 -8.24
N ALA A 255 0.82 -7.37 -8.23
CA ALA A 255 2.26 -7.23 -8.34
C ALA A 255 2.80 -8.05 -9.52
N ASN A 256 3.93 -7.64 -10.10
CA ASN A 256 4.57 -8.48 -11.11
C ASN A 256 5.36 -9.63 -10.50
N ASN A 257 5.95 -9.41 -9.33
CA ASN A 257 6.73 -10.41 -8.60
C ASN A 257 6.00 -10.80 -7.30
N ASP A 258 6.73 -11.29 -6.32
CA ASP A 258 6.18 -11.85 -5.10
C ASP A 258 5.32 -10.88 -4.29
N ILE A 259 4.35 -11.45 -3.57
CA ILE A 259 3.55 -10.76 -2.57
C ILE A 259 3.70 -11.50 -1.25
N TYR A 260 4.29 -10.85 -0.26
CA TYR A 260 4.41 -11.34 1.11
C TYR A 260 3.75 -10.35 2.06
N THR A 261 2.62 -10.75 2.63
CA THR A 261 1.88 -9.88 3.54
C THR A 261 1.23 -10.63 4.67
N THR A 262 1.21 -10.00 5.84
CA THR A 262 0.38 -10.40 6.98
C THR A 262 -0.66 -9.33 7.22
N SER A 263 -1.87 -9.71 7.59
CA SER A 263 -2.95 -8.77 7.79
C SER A 263 -3.71 -8.99 9.10
N LEU A 264 -4.21 -7.88 9.62
CA LEU A 264 -5.21 -7.79 10.68
C LEU A 264 -6.38 -6.97 10.15
N LYS A 265 -7.58 -7.22 10.66
CA LYS A 265 -8.73 -6.39 10.33
C LYS A 265 -8.63 -5.02 11.01
N ASN A 266 -8.99 -3.95 10.29
CA ASN A 266 -8.91 -2.59 10.82
C ASN A 266 -10.13 -2.23 11.68
N THR A 267 -11.33 -2.65 11.25
CA THR A 267 -12.59 -2.39 11.96
C THR A 267 -13.10 -3.64 12.67
N ASP A 268 -13.61 -3.48 13.89
CA ASP A 268 -14.27 -4.55 14.65
C ASP A 268 -15.80 -4.44 14.44
N ASP A 269 -16.26 -4.74 13.22
CA ASP A 269 -17.66 -4.65 12.80
C ASP A 269 -18.32 -6.02 12.60
N GLY A 270 -17.60 -7.11 12.91
CA GLY A 270 -18.09 -8.48 12.75
C GLY A 270 -18.20 -8.95 11.29
N GLN A 271 -17.67 -8.19 10.33
CA GLN A 271 -17.62 -8.59 8.93
C GLN A 271 -16.34 -9.39 8.62
N ASP A 272 -16.34 -10.15 7.53
CA ASP A 272 -15.16 -10.85 7.05
C ASP A 272 -14.11 -9.87 6.50
N TYR A 273 -12.84 -10.27 6.54
CA TYR A 273 -11.78 -9.60 5.77
C TYR A 273 -11.96 -9.91 4.28
N ILE A 274 -11.84 -8.90 3.43
CA ILE A 274 -12.06 -9.06 2.00
C ILE A 274 -10.73 -9.01 1.24
N VAL A 275 -10.40 -10.09 0.55
CA VAL A 275 -9.38 -10.12 -0.50
C VAL A 275 -10.11 -10.00 -1.85
N ASP A 276 -10.31 -8.77 -2.32
CA ASP A 276 -10.94 -8.54 -3.62
C ASP A 276 -10.05 -9.06 -4.74
N GLN A 277 -8.77 -8.71 -4.70
CA GLN A 277 -7.76 -9.22 -5.60
C GLN A 277 -6.40 -9.30 -4.91
N LEU A 278 -5.70 -10.42 -5.04
CA LEU A 278 -4.32 -10.57 -4.61
C LEU A 278 -3.57 -11.40 -5.64
N VAL A 279 -2.94 -10.73 -6.61
CA VAL A 279 -2.39 -11.34 -7.81
C VAL A 279 -0.91 -11.02 -7.97
N SER A 280 -0.10 -12.08 -8.01
CA SER A 280 1.27 -12.03 -8.53
C SER A 280 1.29 -12.61 -9.95
N ASN A 281 1.87 -11.84 -10.90
CA ASN A 281 1.93 -12.29 -12.29
C ASN A 281 3.02 -13.36 -12.51
N ASN A 282 4.15 -13.27 -11.80
CA ASN A 282 5.31 -14.13 -12.02
C ASN A 282 5.93 -14.70 -10.74
N GLY A 283 5.39 -14.39 -9.57
CA GLY A 283 5.95 -14.78 -8.27
C GLY A 283 4.94 -15.50 -7.38
N ASP A 284 5.35 -15.67 -6.14
CA ASP A 284 4.56 -16.31 -5.10
C ASP A 284 3.63 -15.31 -4.41
N VAL A 285 2.52 -15.83 -3.88
CA VAL A 285 1.61 -15.10 -3.00
C VAL A 285 1.61 -15.77 -1.64
N VAL A 286 2.05 -15.05 -0.62
CA VAL A 286 1.96 -15.47 0.78
C VAL A 286 1.09 -14.46 1.53
N PHE A 287 -0.08 -14.93 1.94
CA PHE A 287 -1.05 -14.15 2.68
C PHE A 287 -1.38 -14.84 4.00
N GLU A 288 -1.18 -14.14 5.10
CA GLU A 288 -1.53 -14.61 6.44
C GLU A 288 -2.46 -13.61 7.11
N HIS A 289 -3.64 -14.07 7.54
CA HIS A 289 -4.62 -13.28 8.27
C HIS A 289 -4.91 -13.92 9.63
N VAL A 290 -5.24 -13.12 10.66
CA VAL A 290 -5.17 -13.64 12.04
C VAL A 290 -6.48 -13.54 12.81
N ASP A 291 -7.30 -12.52 12.60
CA ASP A 291 -8.33 -12.10 13.57
C ASP A 291 -9.79 -12.13 13.08
N SER A 292 -10.04 -12.60 11.86
CA SER A 292 -11.39 -12.79 11.33
C SER A 292 -11.44 -13.83 10.21
N SER A 293 -12.65 -14.21 9.78
CA SER A 293 -12.83 -14.97 8.55
C SER A 293 -12.38 -14.18 7.33
N VAL A 294 -11.92 -14.87 6.30
CA VAL A 294 -11.44 -14.28 5.06
C VAL A 294 -12.31 -14.68 3.88
N ASN A 295 -12.79 -13.70 3.13
CA ASN A 295 -13.50 -13.89 1.88
C ASN A 295 -12.60 -13.49 0.71
N ILE A 296 -12.26 -14.43 -0.18
CA ILE A 296 -11.33 -14.28 -1.29
C ILE A 296 -12.11 -14.29 -2.61
N ASN A 297 -12.15 -13.16 -3.31
CA ASN A 297 -12.75 -13.10 -4.64
C ASN A 297 -11.76 -13.63 -5.69
N ASN A 298 -10.51 -13.17 -5.67
CA ASN A 298 -9.49 -13.60 -6.62
C ASN A 298 -8.09 -13.63 -6.00
N MET A 299 -7.42 -14.78 -6.08
CA MET A 299 -6.02 -14.93 -5.66
C MET A 299 -5.24 -15.73 -6.70
N LYS A 300 -4.04 -15.23 -7.09
CA LYS A 300 -3.25 -15.86 -8.14
C LYS A 300 -1.75 -15.72 -7.91
N GLY A 301 -0.98 -16.79 -8.17
CA GLY A 301 0.48 -16.79 -8.08
C GLY A 301 1.13 -18.04 -8.69
N THR A 302 2.45 -18.12 -8.63
CA THR A 302 3.19 -19.37 -8.95
C THR A 302 2.95 -20.38 -7.85
N ASN A 303 3.29 -20.06 -6.62
CA ASN A 303 2.83 -20.75 -5.43
C ASN A 303 1.93 -19.79 -4.62
N VAL A 304 0.88 -20.34 -4.05
CA VAL A 304 -0.03 -19.58 -3.18
C VAL A 304 -0.02 -20.21 -1.80
N THR A 305 0.34 -19.45 -0.79
CA THR A 305 0.25 -19.84 0.62
C THR A 305 -0.78 -18.96 1.32
N LEU A 306 -1.82 -19.58 1.81
CA LEU A 306 -2.92 -18.92 2.52
C LEU A 306 -3.04 -19.50 3.93
N LYS A 307 -2.88 -18.64 4.93
CA LYS A 307 -3.06 -18.99 6.33
C LYS A 307 -4.08 -18.05 6.97
N ASN A 308 -5.00 -18.63 7.72
CA ASN A 308 -5.96 -17.89 8.53
C ASN A 308 -6.21 -18.62 9.85
N ASN A 309 -6.56 -17.88 10.89
CA ASN A 309 -6.96 -18.47 12.19
C ASN A 309 -8.46 -18.73 12.29
N ASP A 310 -9.25 -18.32 11.30
CA ASP A 310 -10.71 -18.52 11.23
C ASP A 310 -11.09 -19.13 9.87
N ASP A 311 -12.38 -19.10 9.51
CA ASP A 311 -12.87 -19.66 8.25
C ASP A 311 -12.27 -18.95 7.03
N ILE A 312 -12.10 -19.72 5.95
CA ILE A 312 -11.68 -19.22 4.64
C ILE A 312 -12.77 -19.58 3.63
N ILE A 313 -13.29 -18.56 2.97
CA ILE A 313 -14.25 -18.67 1.88
C ILE A 313 -13.57 -18.16 0.59
N ALA A 314 -13.57 -18.94 -0.46
CA ALA A 314 -12.89 -18.57 -1.70
C ALA A 314 -13.80 -18.74 -2.93
N HIS A 315 -13.77 -17.74 -3.82
CA HIS A 315 -14.36 -17.82 -5.15
C HIS A 315 -13.34 -18.39 -6.13
N MET A 316 -12.20 -17.74 -6.32
CA MET A 316 -11.19 -18.17 -7.27
C MET A 316 -9.79 -18.12 -6.65
N ILE A 317 -9.07 -19.26 -6.72
CA ILE A 317 -7.64 -19.33 -6.40
C ILE A 317 -6.94 -20.10 -7.53
N GLU A 318 -5.97 -19.48 -8.18
CA GLU A 318 -5.14 -20.07 -9.21
C GLU A 318 -3.66 -20.07 -8.76
N ALA A 319 -3.07 -21.24 -8.62
CA ALA A 319 -1.64 -21.39 -8.42
C ALA A 319 -1.07 -22.27 -9.55
N LYS A 320 0.09 -21.91 -10.09
CA LYS A 320 0.71 -22.73 -11.15
C LYS A 320 1.19 -24.06 -10.61
N GLU A 321 1.89 -24.03 -9.47
CA GLU A 321 2.57 -25.18 -8.89
C GLU A 321 1.86 -25.67 -7.62
N THR A 322 1.90 -24.90 -6.54
CA THR A 322 1.39 -25.32 -5.24
C THR A 322 0.42 -24.33 -4.65
N LEU A 323 -0.71 -24.81 -4.18
CA LEU A 323 -1.63 -24.10 -3.29
C LEU A 323 -1.60 -24.74 -1.90
N PHE A 324 -1.07 -24.01 -0.93
CA PHE A 324 -1.07 -24.41 0.47
C PHE A 324 -2.07 -23.57 1.27
N ILE A 325 -3.04 -24.25 1.91
CA ILE A 325 -4.06 -23.63 2.76
C ILE A 325 -3.96 -24.19 4.16
N LYS A 326 -3.94 -23.32 5.18
CA LYS A 326 -3.96 -23.70 6.58
C LYS A 326 -4.95 -22.86 7.38
N THR A 327 -5.89 -23.52 8.04
CA THR A 327 -6.83 -22.91 8.99
C THR A 327 -7.21 -23.90 10.10
N PRO A 328 -7.35 -23.47 11.38
CA PRO A 328 -7.93 -24.31 12.43
C PRO A 328 -9.45 -24.45 12.31
N GLN A 329 -10.10 -23.73 11.42
CA GLN A 329 -11.54 -23.80 11.15
C GLN A 329 -11.82 -24.45 9.79
N SER A 330 -12.65 -23.84 8.94
CA SER A 330 -13.07 -24.46 7.68
C SER A 330 -12.50 -23.73 6.46
N PHE A 331 -12.27 -24.49 5.40
CA PHE A 331 -12.05 -23.97 4.06
C PHE A 331 -13.23 -24.33 3.15
N LYS A 332 -13.74 -23.37 2.41
CA LYS A 332 -14.85 -23.57 1.49
C LYS A 332 -14.64 -22.78 0.19
N SER A 333 -14.65 -23.45 -0.96
CA SER A 333 -14.92 -22.78 -2.24
C SER A 333 -16.44 -22.76 -2.49
N ILE A 334 -16.98 -21.64 -3.00
CA ILE A 334 -18.43 -21.40 -2.94
C ILE A 334 -19.12 -21.36 -4.29
N ASP A 335 -18.42 -21.12 -5.40
CA ASP A 335 -19.08 -20.95 -6.68
C ASP A 335 -18.90 -22.11 -7.63
N GLU A 336 -19.97 -22.39 -8.41
CA GLU A 336 -19.89 -23.29 -9.56
C GLU A 336 -18.96 -22.70 -10.65
N ASP A 337 -18.84 -21.39 -10.73
CA ASP A 337 -17.95 -20.66 -11.63
C ASP A 337 -16.57 -20.37 -11.02
N GLY A 338 -16.43 -20.44 -9.69
CA GLY A 338 -15.18 -20.24 -8.97
C GLY A 338 -14.37 -21.53 -8.92
N SER A 339 -13.14 -21.52 -9.42
CA SER A 339 -12.28 -22.69 -9.47
C SER A 339 -11.09 -22.60 -8.53
N ILE A 340 -10.77 -23.72 -7.90
CA ILE A 340 -9.46 -23.98 -7.32
C ILE A 340 -8.63 -24.66 -8.41
N LYS A 341 -7.69 -23.92 -9.01
CA LYS A 341 -6.87 -24.43 -10.10
C LYS A 341 -5.40 -24.49 -9.69
N VAL A 342 -4.84 -25.70 -9.67
CA VAL A 342 -3.47 -25.91 -9.25
C VAL A 342 -2.94 -27.30 -9.62
N GLU A 343 -1.62 -27.42 -9.84
CA GLU A 343 -0.98 -28.74 -9.98
C GLU A 343 -1.04 -29.49 -8.63
N LYS A 344 -0.58 -28.90 -7.52
CA LYS A 344 -0.58 -29.51 -6.20
C LYS A 344 -1.37 -28.72 -5.17
N LEU A 345 -2.44 -29.29 -4.63
CA LEU A 345 -3.27 -28.74 -3.57
C LEU A 345 -2.92 -29.37 -2.23
N ILE A 346 -2.62 -28.57 -1.22
CA ILE A 346 -2.40 -29.01 0.16
C ILE A 346 -3.31 -28.19 1.08
N ILE A 347 -4.24 -28.87 1.77
CA ILE A 347 -5.15 -28.22 2.74
C ILE A 347 -5.00 -28.87 4.10
N ASN A 348 -4.71 -28.08 5.12
CA ASN A 348 -4.74 -28.47 6.53
C ASN A 348 -5.85 -27.66 7.24
N ALA A 349 -6.99 -28.26 7.48
CA ALA A 349 -8.12 -27.63 8.14
C ALA A 349 -8.46 -28.29 9.48
N GLY A 350 -9.03 -27.49 10.40
CA GLY A 350 -9.46 -28.02 11.70
C GLY A 350 -10.80 -28.72 11.64
N LYS A 351 -11.78 -28.17 10.88
CA LYS A 351 -13.18 -28.63 10.91
C LYS A 351 -13.68 -29.20 9.58
N LYS A 352 -13.71 -28.38 8.52
CA LYS A 352 -14.33 -28.79 7.26
C LYS A 352 -13.56 -28.30 6.06
N VAL A 353 -13.44 -29.16 5.06
CA VAL A 353 -13.00 -28.76 3.71
C VAL A 353 -14.15 -29.02 2.73
N LYS A 354 -14.51 -28.00 1.95
CA LYS A 354 -15.45 -28.12 0.85
C LYS A 354 -14.87 -27.46 -0.41
N VAL A 355 -14.61 -28.26 -1.44
CA VAL A 355 -14.20 -27.80 -2.77
C VAL A 355 -15.27 -28.23 -3.78
N VAL A 356 -15.95 -27.27 -4.40
CA VAL A 356 -17.08 -27.58 -5.32
C VAL A 356 -16.67 -27.60 -6.78
N ASN A 357 -15.53 -27.01 -7.14
CA ASN A 357 -15.00 -27.01 -8.51
C ASN A 357 -13.48 -26.94 -8.48
N GLY A 358 -12.82 -28.09 -8.38
CA GLY A 358 -11.37 -28.22 -8.43
C GLY A 358 -10.88 -28.56 -9.85
N ASP A 359 -9.77 -27.97 -10.27
CA ASP A 359 -8.95 -28.37 -11.42
C ASP A 359 -7.54 -28.67 -10.88
N VAL A 360 -7.41 -29.83 -10.23
CA VAL A 360 -6.27 -30.23 -9.40
C VAL A 360 -5.71 -31.55 -9.90
N GLU A 361 -4.37 -31.67 -9.95
CA GLU A 361 -3.68 -32.91 -10.35
C GLU A 361 -3.27 -33.76 -9.15
N ASN A 362 -2.86 -33.12 -8.04
CA ASN A 362 -2.46 -33.81 -6.80
C ASN A 362 -3.14 -33.14 -5.60
N ALA A 363 -3.90 -33.86 -4.80
CA ALA A 363 -4.59 -33.35 -3.63
C ALA A 363 -4.16 -34.05 -2.35
N GLU A 364 -3.63 -33.27 -1.40
CA GLU A 364 -3.32 -33.67 -0.03
C GLU A 364 -4.25 -32.88 0.92
N ILE A 365 -5.28 -33.51 1.49
CA ILE A 365 -6.27 -32.82 2.34
C ILE A 365 -6.36 -33.51 3.69
N TYR A 366 -6.10 -32.75 4.75
CA TYR A 366 -6.13 -33.22 6.15
C TYR A 366 -7.12 -32.37 6.95
N VAL A 367 -8.10 -33.05 7.58
CA VAL A 367 -9.11 -32.39 8.41
C VAL A 367 -9.09 -33.06 9.80
N ASN A 368 -8.74 -32.30 10.83
CA ASN A 368 -8.52 -32.82 12.17
C ASN A 368 -9.82 -33.29 12.87
N ASP A 369 -10.94 -32.55 12.70
CA ASP A 369 -12.19 -32.80 13.44
C ASP A 369 -13.42 -32.44 12.57
N GLY A 370 -13.63 -33.19 11.47
CA GLY A 370 -14.77 -32.93 10.58
C GLY A 370 -14.67 -33.66 9.24
N THR A 371 -15.24 -33.06 8.19
CA THR A 371 -15.54 -33.69 6.91
C THR A 371 -14.71 -33.11 5.73
N ILE A 372 -14.56 -33.96 4.70
CA ILE A 372 -14.07 -33.55 3.37
C ILE A 372 -15.19 -33.74 2.35
N ASP A 373 -15.57 -32.66 1.67
CA ASP A 373 -16.40 -32.66 0.46
C ASP A 373 -15.54 -32.13 -0.71
N PHE A 374 -15.07 -32.97 -1.61
CA PHE A 374 -14.15 -32.60 -2.67
C PHE A 374 -14.65 -33.05 -4.04
N ILE A 375 -14.95 -32.09 -4.89
CA ILE A 375 -15.32 -32.31 -6.29
C ILE A 375 -14.24 -31.74 -7.19
N ASN A 376 -13.58 -32.61 -7.96
CA ASN A 376 -12.58 -32.23 -8.95
C ASN A 376 -13.14 -32.35 -10.38
N ASN A 377 -12.50 -31.69 -11.33
CA ASN A 377 -12.81 -31.80 -12.75
C ASN A 377 -12.74 -33.27 -13.19
N LEU A 378 -13.85 -33.80 -13.71
CA LEU A 378 -14.00 -35.20 -14.09
C LEU A 378 -13.16 -35.62 -15.32
N ASP A 379 -12.67 -34.66 -16.07
CA ASP A 379 -11.84 -34.91 -17.25
C ASP A 379 -10.33 -34.85 -16.95
N LYS A 380 -9.96 -34.66 -15.68
CA LYS A 380 -8.57 -34.64 -15.18
C LYS A 380 -8.25 -35.93 -14.44
N ASP A 381 -7.02 -36.40 -14.64
CA ASP A 381 -6.42 -37.42 -13.80
C ASP A 381 -5.98 -36.76 -12.49
N ILE A 382 -6.20 -37.46 -11.38
CA ILE A 382 -5.87 -36.92 -10.06
C ILE A 382 -5.26 -37.97 -9.14
N THR A 383 -4.23 -37.59 -8.39
CA THR A 383 -3.72 -38.35 -7.24
C THR A 383 -4.24 -37.78 -5.94
N VAL A 384 -4.75 -38.60 -5.05
CA VAL A 384 -5.36 -38.16 -3.77
C VAL A 384 -4.76 -38.80 -2.56
N ASN A 385 -4.51 -37.99 -1.53
CA ASN A 385 -4.17 -38.38 -0.16
C ASN A 385 -5.08 -37.59 0.79
N LEU A 386 -6.10 -38.24 1.34
CA LEU A 386 -7.19 -37.63 2.11
C LEU A 386 -7.29 -38.23 3.49
N GLU A 387 -7.38 -37.40 4.51
CA GLU A 387 -7.58 -37.83 5.89
C GLU A 387 -8.56 -36.92 6.61
N ALA A 388 -9.61 -37.47 7.18
CA ALA A 388 -10.60 -36.76 7.99
C ALA A 388 -11.03 -37.65 9.19
N LYS A 389 -11.56 -37.02 10.23
CA LYS A 389 -12.14 -37.75 11.36
C LYS A 389 -13.55 -38.23 11.06
N GLU A 390 -14.34 -37.41 10.35
CA GLU A 390 -15.70 -37.74 9.96
C GLU A 390 -15.78 -38.18 8.49
N ASP A 391 -16.91 -37.94 7.84
CA ASP A 391 -17.18 -38.44 6.48
C ASP A 391 -16.31 -37.80 5.40
N ILE A 392 -15.96 -38.57 4.39
CA ILE A 392 -15.25 -38.13 3.18
C ILE A 392 -16.15 -38.40 1.98
N ASN A 393 -16.57 -37.31 1.27
CA ASN A 393 -17.36 -37.37 0.04
C ASN A 393 -16.51 -36.83 -1.11
N VAL A 394 -16.26 -37.62 -2.13
CA VAL A 394 -15.42 -37.23 -3.24
C VAL A 394 -16.06 -37.57 -4.60
N THR A 395 -15.93 -36.64 -5.55
CA THR A 395 -16.30 -36.86 -6.96
C THR A 395 -15.10 -36.49 -7.83
N LEU A 396 -14.54 -37.47 -8.53
CA LEU A 396 -13.24 -37.39 -9.18
C LEU A 396 -13.28 -37.95 -10.61
N GLY A 397 -12.31 -37.58 -11.43
CA GLY A 397 -12.03 -38.20 -12.74
C GLY A 397 -11.34 -39.55 -12.60
N ASN A 398 -10.36 -39.86 -13.47
CA ASN A 398 -9.48 -40.99 -13.27
C ASN A 398 -8.59 -40.71 -12.06
N THR A 399 -8.50 -41.66 -11.13
CA THR A 399 -7.94 -41.36 -9.81
C THR A 399 -6.90 -42.40 -9.42
N VAL A 400 -5.77 -41.94 -8.95
CA VAL A 400 -4.81 -42.71 -8.18
C VAL A 400 -5.04 -42.44 -6.68
N ILE A 401 -5.38 -43.44 -5.91
CA ILE A 401 -5.54 -43.29 -4.48
C ILE A 401 -4.27 -43.73 -3.78
N GLU A 402 -3.55 -42.81 -3.16
CA GLU A 402 -2.46 -43.13 -2.27
C GLU A 402 -2.99 -43.51 -0.90
N LYS A 403 -3.93 -42.70 -0.37
CA LYS A 403 -4.51 -42.88 0.96
C LYS A 403 -5.87 -42.20 1.05
N ILE A 404 -6.89 -42.88 1.62
CA ILE A 404 -8.12 -42.22 2.10
C ILE A 404 -8.46 -42.84 3.46
N TYR A 405 -8.35 -42.04 4.53
CA TYR A 405 -8.56 -42.47 5.90
C TYR A 405 -9.63 -41.65 6.60
N THR A 406 -10.60 -42.31 7.21
CA THR A 406 -11.57 -41.71 8.12
C THR A 406 -12.06 -42.68 9.16
N ASP A 407 -12.52 -42.20 10.32
CA ASP A 407 -13.32 -42.96 11.27
C ASP A 407 -14.81 -42.97 10.88
N GLY A 408 -15.23 -42.08 9.97
CA GLY A 408 -16.59 -42.00 9.40
C GLY A 408 -16.79 -42.86 8.16
N ASN A 409 -17.63 -42.40 7.25
CA ASN A 409 -17.96 -43.09 6.00
C ASN A 409 -17.22 -42.45 4.83
N ILE A 410 -16.98 -43.24 3.77
CA ILE A 410 -16.46 -42.76 2.50
C ILE A 410 -17.55 -42.95 1.44
N ASP A 411 -17.88 -41.87 0.71
CA ASP A 411 -18.65 -41.92 -0.52
C ASP A 411 -17.73 -41.47 -1.69
N LEU A 412 -17.32 -42.46 -2.49
CA LEU A 412 -16.38 -42.30 -3.61
C LEU A 412 -17.12 -42.43 -4.94
N ASN A 413 -17.19 -41.35 -5.69
CA ASN A 413 -17.65 -41.32 -7.07
C ASN A 413 -16.48 -40.95 -7.99
N ALA A 414 -15.99 -41.89 -8.80
CA ALA A 414 -14.87 -41.69 -9.69
C ALA A 414 -15.09 -42.40 -11.03
N LYS A 415 -14.38 -41.96 -12.10
CA LYS A 415 -14.39 -42.67 -13.37
C LYS A 415 -13.69 -44.02 -13.22
N ASP A 416 -12.40 -44.00 -13.01
CA ASP A 416 -11.57 -45.18 -12.78
C ASP A 416 -10.67 -44.97 -11.57
N VAL A 417 -10.44 -46.02 -10.82
CA VAL A 417 -9.52 -46.00 -9.66
C VAL A 417 -8.35 -46.92 -9.92
N ALA A 418 -7.17 -46.36 -10.10
CA ALA A 418 -5.91 -47.06 -10.23
C ALA A 418 -5.19 -47.24 -8.87
N VAL A 419 -4.36 -48.23 -8.78
CA VAL A 419 -3.52 -48.53 -7.62
C VAL A 419 -2.07 -48.34 -8.01
N GLN A 420 -1.36 -47.45 -7.31
CA GLN A 420 0.06 -47.27 -7.53
C GLN A 420 0.90 -48.13 -6.57
N ASN A 421 1.90 -48.85 -7.08
CA ASN A 421 2.84 -49.61 -6.31
C ASN A 421 2.20 -50.72 -5.39
N ASP A 422 1.14 -51.36 -5.80
CA ASP A 422 0.42 -52.40 -5.05
C ASP A 422 -0.04 -52.01 -3.64
N LYS A 423 -0.21 -50.68 -3.38
CA LYS A 423 -0.61 -50.15 -2.07
C LYS A 423 -1.79 -49.20 -2.19
N LEU A 424 -2.97 -49.77 -2.15
CA LEU A 424 -4.20 -49.02 -1.93
C LEU A 424 -4.49 -48.97 -0.42
N HIS A 425 -4.53 -47.77 0.15
CA HIS A 425 -4.85 -47.62 1.56
C HIS A 425 -6.18 -46.87 1.74
N ILE A 426 -7.25 -47.63 1.95
CA ILE A 426 -8.55 -47.05 2.32
C ILE A 426 -8.96 -47.62 3.69
N LYS A 427 -9.30 -46.72 4.62
CA LYS A 427 -9.84 -47.06 5.94
C LYS A 427 -11.08 -46.22 6.21
N ALA A 428 -12.21 -46.87 6.48
CA ALA A 428 -13.49 -46.23 6.82
C ALA A 428 -14.37 -47.13 7.66
N ASN A 429 -15.39 -46.56 8.30
CA ASN A 429 -16.49 -47.35 8.90
C ASN A 429 -17.34 -48.01 7.79
N LYS A 430 -17.63 -47.25 6.70
CA LYS A 430 -18.34 -47.77 5.53
C LYS A 430 -17.75 -47.13 4.27
N LEU A 431 -17.50 -47.94 3.24
CA LEU A 431 -17.14 -47.45 1.90
C LEU A 431 -18.31 -47.68 0.94
N THR A 432 -18.77 -46.61 0.32
CA THR A 432 -19.68 -46.64 -0.84
C THR A 432 -18.88 -46.17 -2.02
N ALA A 433 -18.75 -46.98 -3.06
CA ALA A 433 -18.00 -46.61 -4.26
C ALA A 433 -18.85 -46.78 -5.53
N LYS A 434 -18.87 -45.75 -6.36
CA LYS A 434 -19.44 -45.74 -7.72
C LYS A 434 -18.34 -45.44 -8.71
N VAL A 435 -17.79 -46.48 -9.32
CA VAL A 435 -16.64 -46.39 -10.23
C VAL A 435 -16.85 -47.36 -11.41
N ASN A 436 -16.23 -47.03 -12.56
CA ASN A 436 -16.24 -47.93 -13.72
C ASN A 436 -15.28 -49.09 -13.47
N THR A 437 -14.06 -48.82 -13.04
CA THR A 437 -13.01 -49.79 -12.74
C THR A 437 -12.37 -49.50 -11.40
N PHE A 438 -12.17 -50.51 -10.57
CA PHE A 438 -11.54 -50.40 -9.26
C PHE A 438 -10.34 -51.34 -9.15
N GLY A 439 -9.14 -50.78 -8.90
CA GLY A 439 -7.92 -51.57 -8.77
C GLY A 439 -7.30 -52.00 -10.09
N ALA A 440 -7.57 -51.27 -11.19
CA ALA A 440 -6.87 -51.52 -12.44
C ALA A 440 -5.37 -51.14 -12.26
N SER A 441 -4.48 -52.08 -12.63
CA SER A 441 -3.08 -51.77 -12.86
C SER A 441 -2.93 -51.20 -14.25
N GLU A 442 -2.21 -50.10 -14.40
CA GLU A 442 -1.74 -49.67 -15.71
C GLU A 442 -0.86 -50.75 -16.38
#